data_460a150dc0e30de174b2d3c6eb838f61
#
_entry.id   460a150dc0e30de174b2d3c6eb838f61
#
_cell.length_a   1.000
_cell.length_b   1.000
_cell.length_c   1.000
_cell.angle_alpha   90.00
_cell.angle_beta   90.00
_cell.angle_gamma   90.00
#
_symmetry.space_group_name_H-M   'P 1'
#
loop_
_entity.id
_entity.type
_entity.pdbx_description
1 polymer ?
#
loop_
_entity_poly.entity_id
_entity_poly.type
_entity_poly.pdbx_seq_one_letter_code
_entity_poly.pdbx_strand_id
1 'polypeptide(L)'
;MRPVLIVQGQALLDAGHPSTLIVPLTTNLMNDAEPLRLRVAARERLDRDSDLLIDQLRAIDNRRLSPGALARLSGDEMRAVYRTIAEVLEISE
;
A
#
# COMPACT_ATOMS: atom_id res chain seq x y z
N MET A 1 -0.19 12.76 9.86
CA MET A 1 -0.50 12.16 8.54
C MET A 1 -0.07 10.71 8.55
N ARG A 2 -0.91 9.82 8.08
CA ARG A 2 -0.59 8.38 8.05
C ARG A 2 0.10 8.02 6.75
N PRO A 3 1.13 7.15 6.79
CA PRO A 3 1.73 6.67 5.56
C PRO A 3 0.75 5.79 4.76
N VAL A 4 0.93 5.83 3.44
CA VAL A 4 0.15 5.01 2.52
C VAL A 4 1.10 4.38 1.49
N LEU A 5 0.72 3.21 0.98
CA LEU A 5 1.41 2.56 -0.13
C LEU A 5 0.68 2.90 -1.43
N ILE A 6 1.41 3.40 -2.42
CA ILE A 6 0.86 3.63 -3.74
C ILE A 6 0.87 2.31 -4.50
N VAL A 7 -0.32 1.87 -4.93
CA VAL A 7 -0.48 0.60 -5.66
C VAL A 7 -0.91 0.82 -7.11
N GLN A 8 -1.04 2.07 -7.53
CA GLN A 8 -1.43 2.40 -8.89
C GLN A 8 -0.27 2.19 -9.87
N GLY A 9 -0.57 1.70 -11.07
CA GLY A 9 0.43 1.50 -12.09
C GLY A 9 1.14 2.79 -12.50
N GLN A 10 2.43 2.71 -12.82
CA GLN A 10 3.26 3.87 -13.15
C GLN A 10 2.73 4.65 -14.36
N ALA A 11 2.15 3.96 -15.34
CA ALA A 11 1.60 4.62 -16.53
C ALA A 11 0.49 5.61 -16.18
N LEU A 12 -0.36 5.27 -15.20
CA LEU A 12 -1.42 6.17 -14.74
C LEU A 12 -0.83 7.34 -13.95
N LEU A 13 0.22 7.11 -13.17
CA LEU A 13 0.90 8.18 -12.44
C LEU A 13 1.55 9.15 -13.42
N ASP A 14 2.22 8.64 -14.45
CA ASP A 14 2.89 9.45 -15.48
C ASP A 14 1.89 10.25 -16.31
N ALA A 15 0.68 9.74 -16.50
CA ALA A 15 -0.38 10.42 -17.24
C ALA A 15 -1.03 11.57 -16.46
N GLY A 16 -0.66 11.76 -15.19
CA GLY A 16 -1.20 12.84 -14.36
C GLY A 16 -2.63 12.61 -13.92
N HIS A 17 -3.02 11.35 -13.71
CA HIS A 17 -4.36 11.03 -13.23
C HIS A 17 -4.62 11.75 -11.90
N PRO A 18 -5.78 12.38 -11.69
CA PRO A 18 -6.01 13.26 -10.53
C PRO A 18 -6.15 12.53 -9.20
N SER A 19 -6.39 11.22 -9.21
CA SER A 19 -6.45 10.41 -8.00
C SER A 19 -5.47 9.25 -8.09
N THR A 20 -5.12 8.70 -6.93
CA THR A 20 -4.15 7.61 -6.83
C THR A 20 -4.72 6.50 -5.94
N LEU A 21 -4.61 5.26 -6.40
CA LEU A 21 -4.98 4.10 -5.60
C LEU A 21 -3.91 3.85 -4.55
N ILE A 22 -4.36 3.76 -3.29
CA ILE A 22 -3.46 3.57 -2.15
C ILE A 22 -3.99 2.51 -1.20
N VAL A 23 -3.08 1.96 -0.42
CA VAL A 23 -3.40 1.10 0.73
C VAL A 23 -2.81 1.79 1.96
N PRO A 24 -3.63 2.12 2.98
CA PRO A 24 -3.10 2.76 4.17
C PRO A 24 -2.30 1.78 5.03
N LEU A 25 -1.34 2.33 5.81
CA LEU A 25 -0.57 1.58 6.78
C LEU A 25 -0.96 2.01 8.19
N THR A 26 -0.81 1.07 9.13
CA THR A 26 -1.00 1.35 10.56
C THR A 26 0.14 0.74 11.37
N THR A 27 0.58 1.42 12.42
CA THR A 27 1.55 0.88 13.37
C THR A 27 0.88 0.03 14.45
N ASN A 28 -0.44 0.00 14.47
CA ASN A 28 -1.21 -0.86 15.35
C ASN A 28 -1.27 -2.27 14.77
N LEU A 29 -0.28 -3.10 15.12
CA LEU A 29 -0.07 -4.40 14.51
C LEU A 29 -1.09 -5.43 14.99
N MET A 30 -1.51 -6.30 14.07
CA MET A 30 -2.39 -7.42 14.38
C MET A 30 -1.82 -8.68 13.71
N ASN A 31 -1.50 -9.69 14.52
CA ASN A 31 -0.97 -10.94 14.00
C ASN A 31 -2.09 -11.81 13.43
N ASP A 32 -1.73 -12.67 12.48
CA ASP A 32 -2.64 -13.67 11.88
C ASP A 32 -3.88 -13.05 11.25
N ALA A 33 -3.74 -11.86 10.68
CA ALA A 33 -4.86 -11.15 10.06
C ALA A 33 -4.86 -11.24 8.52
N GLU A 34 -3.97 -12.04 7.92
CA GLU A 34 -3.98 -12.22 6.47
C GLU A 34 -5.26 -12.93 6.01
N PRO A 35 -5.78 -12.59 4.84
CA PRO A 35 -5.26 -11.67 3.84
C PRO A 35 -5.65 -10.19 4.04
N LEU A 36 -6.36 -9.84 5.10
CA LEU A 36 -6.82 -8.45 5.31
C LEU A 36 -5.68 -7.51 5.67
N ARG A 37 -4.59 -8.03 6.24
CA ARG A 37 -3.40 -7.26 6.57
C ARG A 37 -2.15 -7.95 6.08
N LEU A 38 -1.14 -7.16 5.71
CA LEU A 38 0.17 -7.66 5.31
C LEU A 38 1.24 -6.83 6.02
N ARG A 39 2.16 -7.51 6.73
CA ARG A 39 3.19 -6.85 7.52
C ARG A 39 4.32 -6.32 6.65
N VAL A 40 4.74 -5.09 6.91
CA VAL A 40 5.91 -4.46 6.30
C VAL A 40 6.88 -4.06 7.40
N ALA A 41 8.12 -4.56 7.30
CA ALA A 41 9.16 -4.23 8.27
C ALA A 41 9.62 -2.79 8.10
N ALA A 42 10.00 -2.16 9.21
CA ALA A 42 10.58 -0.82 9.21
C ALA A 42 11.79 -0.74 8.29
N ARG A 43 11.92 0.36 7.58
CA ARG A 43 13.02 0.63 6.65
C ARG A 43 13.09 2.10 6.31
N GLU A 44 14.28 2.59 6.02
CA GLU A 44 14.48 3.99 5.59
C GLU A 44 13.75 4.95 6.55
N ARG A 45 12.87 5.80 6.02
CA ARG A 45 12.12 6.75 6.85
C ARG A 45 10.82 6.18 7.40
N LEU A 46 10.48 4.94 7.07
CA LEU A 46 9.43 4.20 7.76
C LEU A 46 10.04 3.58 9.01
N ASP A 47 9.95 4.27 10.12
CA ASP A 47 10.72 3.94 11.33
C ASP A 47 10.10 2.87 12.22
N ARG A 48 8.92 2.37 11.87
CA ARG A 48 8.23 1.30 12.62
C ARG A 48 7.69 0.25 11.68
N ASP A 49 7.67 -1.00 12.15
CA ASP A 49 6.92 -2.06 11.47
C ASP A 49 5.47 -1.64 11.38
N SER A 50 4.85 -1.91 10.24
CA SER A 50 3.49 -1.48 9.96
C SER A 50 2.71 -2.59 9.28
N ASP A 51 1.39 -2.55 9.41
CA ASP A 51 0.49 -3.41 8.65
C ASP A 51 -0.15 -2.62 7.52
N LEU A 52 -0.11 -3.19 6.32
CA LEU A 52 -0.91 -2.71 5.21
C LEU A 52 -2.35 -3.15 5.42
N LEU A 53 -3.27 -2.20 5.40
CA LEU A 53 -4.71 -2.47 5.56
C LEU A 53 -5.31 -2.76 4.19
N ILE A 54 -5.15 -3.99 3.72
CA ILE A 54 -5.48 -4.39 2.35
C ILE A 54 -6.95 -4.15 2.02
N ASP A 55 -7.84 -4.41 2.97
CA ASP A 55 -9.28 -4.21 2.79
C ASP A 55 -9.70 -2.74 2.75
N GLN A 56 -8.76 -1.83 3.00
CA GLN A 56 -9.01 -0.38 2.91
C GLN A 56 -8.41 0.25 1.65
N LEU A 57 -8.11 -0.57 0.65
CA LEU A 57 -7.71 -0.09 -0.67
C LEU A 57 -8.71 0.94 -1.17
N ARG A 58 -8.22 2.12 -1.57
CA ARG A 58 -9.09 3.20 -2.03
C ARG A 58 -8.33 4.19 -2.88
N ALA A 59 -9.07 5.00 -3.61
CA ALA A 59 -8.52 6.14 -4.34
C ALA A 59 -8.56 7.39 -3.47
N ILE A 60 -7.49 8.16 -3.50
CA ILE A 60 -7.46 9.48 -2.86
C ILE A 60 -7.04 10.53 -3.88
N ASP A 61 -7.45 11.78 -3.63
CA ASP A 61 -7.04 12.92 -4.45
C ASP A 61 -5.53 13.14 -4.26
N ASN A 62 -4.80 13.33 -5.37
CA ASN A 62 -3.35 13.52 -5.33
C ASN A 62 -2.92 14.69 -4.46
N ARG A 63 -3.78 15.70 -4.28
CA ARG A 63 -3.49 16.84 -3.40
C ARG A 63 -3.32 16.44 -1.94
N ARG A 64 -3.79 15.25 -1.55
CA ARG A 64 -3.64 14.72 -0.20
C ARG A 64 -2.34 13.96 0.01
N LEU A 65 -1.57 13.73 -1.05
CA LEU A 65 -0.29 13.07 -0.97
C LEU A 65 0.82 14.07 -0.69
N SER A 66 1.65 13.78 0.31
CA SER A 66 2.84 14.58 0.56
C SER A 66 3.94 14.21 -0.43
N PRO A 67 4.75 15.18 -0.90
CA PRO A 67 5.85 14.85 -1.79
C PRO A 67 6.94 14.03 -1.08
N GLY A 68 7.57 13.16 -1.84
CA GLY A 68 8.68 12.32 -1.37
C GLY A 68 8.21 11.02 -0.74
N ALA A 69 8.92 9.94 -1.06
CA ALA A 69 8.65 8.63 -0.50
C ALA A 69 9.32 8.46 0.85
N LEU A 70 8.64 7.83 1.81
CA LEU A 70 9.23 7.45 3.09
C LEU A 70 10.13 6.23 2.95
N ALA A 71 9.75 5.31 2.07
CA ALA A 71 10.46 4.06 1.86
C ALA A 71 9.96 3.41 0.58
N ARG A 72 10.61 2.33 0.19
CA ARG A 72 10.20 1.53 -0.97
C ARG A 72 10.06 0.08 -0.59
N LEU A 73 9.09 -0.58 -1.17
CA LEU A 73 8.96 -2.03 -1.10
C LEU A 73 9.72 -2.66 -2.26
N SER A 74 10.30 -3.83 -2.02
CA SER A 74 10.96 -4.59 -3.07
C SER A 74 9.95 -5.12 -4.10
N GLY A 75 10.44 -5.57 -5.26
CA GLY A 75 9.58 -6.21 -6.25
C GLY A 75 8.85 -7.43 -5.70
N ASP A 76 9.53 -8.24 -4.87
CA ASP A 76 8.91 -9.40 -4.24
C ASP A 76 7.81 -8.99 -3.26
N GLU A 77 8.06 -7.95 -2.48
CA GLU A 77 7.07 -7.41 -1.55
C GLU A 77 5.86 -6.86 -2.31
N MET A 78 6.07 -6.15 -3.41
CA MET A 78 4.97 -5.63 -4.22
C MET A 78 4.17 -6.76 -4.85
N ARG A 79 4.81 -7.84 -5.31
CA ARG A 79 4.09 -9.01 -5.81
C ARG A 79 3.21 -9.63 -4.75
N ALA A 80 3.70 -9.72 -3.51
CA ALA A 80 2.91 -10.20 -2.38
C ALA A 80 1.71 -9.29 -2.10
N VAL A 81 1.90 -7.98 -2.19
CA VAL A 81 0.82 -7.00 -2.02
C VAL A 81 -0.27 -7.22 -3.08
N TYR A 82 0.11 -7.30 -4.36
CA TYR A 82 -0.87 -7.49 -5.43
C TYR A 82 -1.60 -8.82 -5.32
N ARG A 83 -0.88 -9.89 -4.93
CA ARG A 83 -1.50 -11.20 -4.70
C ARG A 83 -2.53 -11.13 -3.59
N THR A 84 -2.19 -10.45 -2.51
CA THR A 84 -3.08 -10.31 -1.34
C THR A 84 -4.31 -9.48 -1.70
N ILE A 85 -4.14 -8.41 -2.48
CA ILE A 85 -5.26 -7.60 -2.98
C ILE A 85 -6.19 -8.48 -3.84
N ALA A 86 -5.61 -9.26 -4.75
CA ALA A 86 -6.39 -10.15 -5.60
C ALA A 86 -7.19 -11.16 -4.78
N GLU A 87 -6.58 -11.69 -3.72
CA GLU A 87 -7.23 -12.64 -2.82
C GLU A 87 -8.43 -12.00 -2.11
N VAL A 88 -8.27 -10.79 -1.59
CA VAL A 88 -9.35 -10.05 -0.92
C VAL A 88 -10.50 -9.75 -1.89
N LEU A 89 -10.17 -9.44 -3.15
CA LEU A 89 -11.16 -9.14 -4.18
C LEU A 89 -11.72 -10.39 -4.87
N GLU A 90 -11.23 -11.59 -4.50
CA GLU A 90 -11.62 -12.87 -5.11
C GLU A 90 -11.37 -12.90 -6.61
N ILE A 91 -10.29 -12.29 -7.07
CA ILE A 91 -9.92 -12.33 -8.48
C ILE A 91 -9.22 -13.65 -8.78
N SER A 92 -9.80 -14.43 -9.69
CA SER A 92 -9.21 -15.67 -10.16
C SER A 92 -8.25 -15.39 -11.33
N GLU A 93 -7.13 -16.08 -11.34
CA GLU A 93 -6.21 -16.04 -12.46
C GLU A 93 -6.50 -17.19 -13.43
#